data_f138e84af7fdc22a9e8209e9d7571510
#
_entry.id   f138e84af7fdc22a9e8209e9d7571510
#
_cell.length_a   1.000
_cell.length_b   1.000
_cell.length_c   1.000
_cell.angle_alpha   90.00
_cell.angle_beta   90.00
_cell.angle_gamma   90.00
#
_symmetry.space_group_name_H-M   'P 1'
#
loop_
_entity.id
_entity.type
_entity.pdbx_description
1 polymer ?
#
loop_
_entity_poly.entity_id
_entity_poly.type
_entity_poly.pdbx_seq_one_letter_code
_entity_poly.pdbx_strand_id
1 'polypeptide(L)'
;MIASIHACVDLLHVGYHVKEEYDPIILNVYHCLKVEGLNDEKYMLHIDSVLKKSIHDLDETQICTYITYVFEKEKYVPYFLKSFIESGMFKELLLRYLSLKESDTLQCIKLNRNLLSKWHYASVSEEVAQNLTISANGRVYLTRYIMTNEGVKPLKTQQASISKIEANEILDAISKLDLESKEVEENGWQLKMYKSNCGKNRLVKTIEHDAKNPNGLNERIRSILPFEHLFVFGGSYYSWEKSWEKM
;
A
#
# COMPACT_ATOMS: atom_id res chain seq x y z
N MET A 1 -7.23 -7.45 11.99
CA MET A 1 -5.96 -7.96 12.57
C MET A 1 -4.76 -7.03 12.40
N ILE A 2 -4.41 -6.51 11.22
CA ILE A 2 -3.20 -5.67 11.01
C ILE A 2 -3.11 -4.47 11.98
N ALA A 3 -4.21 -3.70 12.16
CA ALA A 3 -4.24 -2.58 13.09
C ALA A 3 -3.96 -2.99 14.55
N SER A 4 -4.48 -4.14 14.98
CA SER A 4 -4.22 -4.69 16.33
C SER A 4 -2.77 -5.11 16.49
N ILE A 5 -2.15 -5.64 15.45
CA ILE A 5 -0.72 -6.01 15.47
C ILE A 5 0.15 -4.76 15.54
N HIS A 6 -0.14 -3.70 14.77
CA HIS A 6 0.58 -2.43 14.89
C HIS A 6 0.49 -1.84 16.29
N ALA A 7 -0.71 -1.77 16.87
CA ALA A 7 -0.90 -1.29 18.23
C ALA A 7 -0.10 -2.13 19.26
N CYS A 8 -0.02 -3.45 19.06
CA CYS A 8 0.75 -4.33 19.92
C CYS A 8 2.27 -4.13 19.75
N VAL A 9 2.76 -3.97 18.53
CA VAL A 9 4.17 -3.68 18.24
C VAL A 9 4.61 -2.35 18.86
N ASP A 10 3.76 -1.33 18.80
CA ASP A 10 4.01 -0.02 19.40
C ASP A 10 4.03 -0.10 20.93
N LEU A 11 3.14 -0.91 21.55
CA LEU A 11 3.15 -1.19 22.98
C LEU A 11 4.45 -1.87 23.42
N LEU A 12 4.95 -2.83 22.64
CA LEU A 12 6.14 -3.64 22.94
C LEU A 12 7.45 -2.88 22.64
N HIS A 13 7.60 -1.67 23.18
CA HIS A 13 8.83 -0.88 23.05
C HIS A 13 9.96 -1.44 23.93
N VAL A 14 11.17 -0.90 23.77
CA VAL A 14 12.31 -1.30 24.60
C VAL A 14 12.02 -0.96 26.06
N GLY A 15 12.16 -1.96 26.96
CA GLY A 15 11.86 -1.81 28.39
C GLY A 15 10.40 -2.06 28.76
N TYR A 16 9.56 -2.54 27.84
CA TYR A 16 8.22 -3.00 28.20
C TYR A 16 8.31 -4.24 29.11
N HIS A 17 7.62 -4.18 30.25
CA HIS A 17 7.49 -5.31 31.18
C HIS A 17 6.02 -5.68 31.33
N VAL A 18 5.74 -6.98 31.23
CA VAL A 18 4.41 -7.53 31.46
C VAL A 18 4.06 -7.38 32.94
N LYS A 19 2.94 -6.73 33.23
CA LYS A 19 2.37 -6.60 34.57
C LYS A 19 1.79 -7.93 35.06
N GLU A 20 1.08 -7.92 36.19
CA GLU A 20 0.38 -9.11 36.70
C GLU A 20 -0.66 -9.63 35.69
N GLU A 21 -1.33 -8.73 34.97
CA GLU A 21 -2.26 -9.06 33.90
C GLU A 21 -1.71 -8.59 32.55
N TYR A 22 -2.03 -9.36 31.49
CA TYR A 22 -1.66 -8.98 30.12
C TYR A 22 -2.46 -7.77 29.66
N ASP A 23 -1.79 -6.86 28.98
CA ASP A 23 -2.46 -5.72 28.35
C ASP A 23 -3.51 -6.23 27.34
N PRO A 24 -4.72 -5.67 27.36
CA PRO A 24 -5.78 -6.03 26.42
C PRO A 24 -5.37 -5.96 24.95
N ILE A 25 -4.43 -5.07 24.60
CA ILE A 25 -3.88 -4.95 23.25
C ILE A 25 -3.16 -6.24 22.82
N ILE A 26 -2.41 -6.87 23.74
CA ILE A 26 -1.73 -8.15 23.48
C ILE A 26 -2.75 -9.26 23.26
N LEU A 27 -3.74 -9.35 24.13
CA LEU A 27 -4.81 -10.37 24.04
C LEU A 27 -5.65 -10.20 22.77
N ASN A 28 -5.84 -8.95 22.34
CA ASN A 28 -6.60 -8.64 21.14
C ASN A 28 -5.94 -9.17 19.85
N VAL A 29 -4.62 -9.31 19.81
CA VAL A 29 -3.93 -9.94 18.67
C VAL A 29 -4.46 -11.36 18.46
N TYR A 30 -4.55 -12.15 19.53
CA TYR A 30 -5.03 -13.53 19.43
C TYR A 30 -6.54 -13.60 19.17
N HIS A 31 -7.32 -12.67 19.75
CA HIS A 31 -8.74 -12.57 19.46
C HIS A 31 -8.99 -12.30 17.98
N CYS A 32 -8.30 -11.32 17.40
CA CYS A 32 -8.40 -11.01 15.97
C CYS A 32 -8.00 -12.20 15.08
N LEU A 33 -6.94 -12.93 15.46
CA LEU A 33 -6.50 -14.13 14.74
C LEU A 33 -7.61 -15.18 14.67
N LYS A 34 -8.35 -15.38 15.77
CA LYS A 34 -9.51 -16.30 15.81
C LYS A 34 -10.69 -15.80 14.99
N VAL A 35 -11.06 -14.53 15.12
CA VAL A 35 -12.18 -13.93 14.39
C VAL A 35 -11.98 -14.00 12.89
N GLU A 36 -10.74 -13.84 12.41
CA GLU A 36 -10.41 -13.92 10.99
C GLU A 36 -10.18 -15.36 10.50
N GLY A 37 -10.32 -16.37 11.37
CA GLY A 37 -10.15 -17.79 11.01
C GLY A 37 -8.69 -18.16 10.66
N LEU A 38 -7.73 -17.39 11.16
CA LEU A 38 -6.30 -17.59 10.90
C LEU A 38 -5.59 -18.39 11.99
N ASN A 39 -6.29 -18.69 13.12
CA ASN A 39 -5.74 -19.55 14.16
C ASN A 39 -5.60 -21.00 13.66
N ASP A 40 -4.46 -21.60 13.92
CA ASP A 40 -4.21 -23.00 13.59
C ASP A 40 -4.74 -23.92 14.70
N GLU A 41 -5.95 -24.45 14.51
CA GLU A 41 -6.54 -25.40 15.47
C GLU A 41 -5.74 -26.70 15.61
N LYS A 42 -4.91 -27.04 14.62
CA LYS A 42 -4.04 -28.20 14.58
C LYS A 42 -2.58 -27.87 14.86
N TYR A 43 -2.31 -26.73 15.51
CA TYR A 43 -0.96 -26.22 15.75
C TYR A 43 0.00 -27.26 16.33
N MET A 44 -0.47 -28.19 17.17
CA MET A 44 0.35 -29.25 17.76
C MET A 44 0.98 -30.18 16.72
N LEU A 45 0.37 -30.34 15.55
CA LEU A 45 0.92 -31.15 14.46
C LEU A 45 1.99 -30.43 13.67
N HIS A 46 1.98 -29.09 13.69
CA HIS A 46 2.83 -28.25 12.84
C HIS A 46 3.97 -27.59 13.62
N ILE A 47 3.78 -27.36 14.92
CA ILE A 47 4.66 -26.49 15.72
C ILE A 47 6.12 -26.93 15.73
N ASP A 48 6.41 -28.23 15.81
CA ASP A 48 7.79 -28.74 15.87
C ASP A 48 8.60 -28.38 14.61
N SER A 49 7.92 -28.30 13.46
CA SER A 49 8.53 -27.86 12.20
C SER A 49 8.74 -26.36 12.14
N VAL A 50 7.87 -25.59 12.79
CA VAL A 50 7.93 -24.13 12.87
C VAL A 50 9.04 -23.69 13.81
N LEU A 51 9.14 -24.31 15.00
CA LEU A 51 10.15 -23.98 16.01
C LEU A 51 11.60 -24.26 15.56
N LYS A 52 11.79 -25.07 14.52
CA LYS A 52 13.12 -25.36 13.94
C LYS A 52 13.60 -24.26 12.96
N LYS A 53 12.72 -23.34 12.58
CA LYS A 53 13.03 -22.27 11.63
C LYS A 53 13.37 -20.97 12.36
N SER A 54 14.16 -20.12 11.71
CA SER A 54 14.28 -18.72 12.14
C SER A 54 12.95 -17.98 11.91
N ILE A 55 12.61 -17.03 12.77
CA ILE A 55 11.42 -16.19 12.63
C ILE A 55 11.41 -15.50 11.25
N HIS A 56 12.56 -15.10 10.73
CA HIS A 56 12.69 -14.46 9.43
C HIS A 56 12.34 -15.37 8.24
N ASP A 57 12.42 -16.69 8.43
CA ASP A 57 12.13 -17.68 7.38
C ASP A 57 10.68 -18.20 7.45
N LEU A 58 9.90 -17.76 8.43
CA LEU A 58 8.50 -18.16 8.57
C LEU A 58 7.62 -17.46 7.51
N ASP A 59 6.72 -18.25 6.93
CA ASP A 59 5.60 -17.75 6.13
C ASP A 59 4.41 -17.34 7.03
N GLU A 60 3.37 -16.76 6.41
CA GLU A 60 2.19 -16.28 7.13
C GLU A 60 1.52 -17.37 7.97
N THR A 61 1.28 -18.55 7.38
CA THR A 61 0.61 -19.67 8.07
C THR A 61 1.44 -20.13 9.27
N GLN A 62 2.75 -20.24 9.10
CA GLN A 62 3.66 -20.63 10.18
C GLN A 62 3.71 -19.62 11.32
N ILE A 63 3.63 -18.32 11.02
CA ILE A 63 3.54 -17.27 12.03
C ILE A 63 2.22 -17.39 12.80
N CYS A 64 1.11 -17.61 12.12
CA CYS A 64 -0.20 -17.81 12.74
C CYS A 64 -0.20 -19.07 13.65
N THR A 65 0.42 -20.17 13.19
CA THR A 65 0.66 -21.38 14.00
C THR A 65 1.47 -21.07 15.25
N TYR A 66 2.53 -20.28 15.12
CA TYR A 66 3.39 -19.92 16.26
C TYR A 66 2.65 -19.04 17.27
N ILE A 67 1.93 -18.02 16.82
CA ILE A 67 1.10 -17.17 17.70
C ILE A 67 0.07 -18.04 18.42
N THR A 68 -0.64 -18.91 17.71
CA THR A 68 -1.62 -19.83 18.30
C THR A 68 -0.98 -20.68 19.39
N TYR A 69 0.18 -21.29 19.13
CA TYR A 69 0.94 -22.09 20.09
C TYR A 69 1.28 -21.30 21.35
N VAL A 70 1.77 -20.09 21.22
CA VAL A 70 2.19 -19.26 22.36
C VAL A 70 1.01 -18.99 23.30
N PHE A 71 -0.15 -18.57 22.74
CA PHE A 71 -1.34 -18.29 23.53
C PHE A 71 -2.01 -19.55 24.10
N GLU A 72 -2.02 -20.64 23.36
CA GLU A 72 -2.58 -21.90 23.88
C GLU A 72 -1.69 -22.51 24.95
N LYS A 73 -0.36 -22.41 24.82
CA LYS A 73 0.59 -22.93 25.82
C LYS A 73 0.53 -22.18 27.14
N GLU A 74 0.23 -20.86 27.12
CA GLU A 74 0.03 -20.04 28.34
C GLU A 74 -1.05 -20.64 29.26
N LYS A 75 -2.06 -21.31 28.72
CA LYS A 75 -3.13 -21.95 29.50
C LYS A 75 -2.64 -23.10 30.37
N TYR A 76 -1.54 -23.73 29.99
CA TYR A 76 -0.98 -24.92 30.66
C TYR A 76 0.37 -24.65 31.34
N VAL A 77 1.06 -23.61 30.88
CA VAL A 77 2.39 -23.21 31.40
C VAL A 77 2.31 -21.72 31.76
N PRO A 78 1.98 -21.39 33.01
CA PRO A 78 1.88 -20.01 33.46
C PRO A 78 3.16 -19.21 33.16
N TYR A 79 2.98 -17.97 32.74
CA TYR A 79 4.06 -17.03 32.36
C TYR A 79 4.83 -17.38 31.08
N PHE A 80 4.38 -18.36 30.28
CA PHE A 80 5.03 -18.66 29.01
C PHE A 80 4.95 -17.49 28.02
N LEU A 81 3.76 -16.91 27.83
CA LEU A 81 3.56 -15.73 27.00
C LEU A 81 4.37 -14.54 27.53
N LYS A 82 4.42 -14.35 28.86
CA LYS A 82 5.24 -13.31 29.49
C LYS A 82 6.70 -13.45 29.11
N SER A 83 7.28 -14.65 29.31
CA SER A 83 8.65 -14.93 28.93
C SER A 83 8.93 -14.70 27.44
N PHE A 84 7.97 -15.05 26.59
CA PHE A 84 8.08 -14.88 25.15
C PHE A 84 8.03 -13.39 24.73
N ILE A 85 7.24 -12.56 25.42
CA ILE A 85 7.21 -11.11 25.24
C ILE A 85 8.52 -10.49 25.73
N GLU A 86 8.96 -10.81 26.94
CA GLU A 86 10.15 -10.22 27.56
C GLU A 86 11.46 -10.61 26.83
N SER A 87 11.48 -11.77 26.16
CA SER A 87 12.59 -12.14 25.26
C SER A 87 12.65 -11.34 23.96
N GLY A 88 11.60 -10.55 23.64
CA GLY A 88 11.46 -9.82 22.38
C GLY A 88 10.97 -10.66 21.21
N MET A 89 10.91 -11.99 21.33
CA MET A 89 10.50 -12.89 20.24
C MET A 89 9.08 -12.64 19.76
N PHE A 90 8.16 -12.26 20.66
CA PHE A 90 6.79 -11.96 20.28
C PHE A 90 6.72 -10.74 19.36
N LYS A 91 7.44 -9.68 19.71
CA LYS A 91 7.54 -8.49 18.84
C LYS A 91 8.13 -8.82 17.48
N GLU A 92 9.20 -9.59 17.45
CA GLU A 92 9.87 -10.00 16.20
C GLU A 92 8.93 -10.81 15.30
N LEU A 93 8.14 -11.72 15.88
CA LEU A 93 7.13 -12.50 15.18
C LEU A 93 6.04 -11.62 14.57
N LEU A 94 5.55 -10.62 15.32
CA LEU A 94 4.56 -9.65 14.83
C LEU A 94 5.12 -8.77 13.73
N LEU A 95 6.37 -8.31 13.86
CA LEU A 95 7.04 -7.53 12.80
C LEU A 95 7.22 -8.36 11.53
N ARG A 96 7.56 -9.63 11.66
CA ARG A 96 7.64 -10.55 10.51
C ARG A 96 6.28 -10.71 9.83
N TYR A 97 5.20 -10.89 10.60
CA TYR A 97 3.84 -10.94 10.04
C TYR A 97 3.49 -9.69 9.26
N LEU A 98 3.73 -8.50 9.85
CA LEU A 98 3.50 -7.22 9.18
C LEU A 98 4.32 -7.11 7.90
N SER A 99 5.59 -7.52 7.92
CA SER A 99 6.45 -7.47 6.73
C SER A 99 5.92 -8.31 5.57
N LEU A 100 5.30 -9.46 5.87
CA LEU A 100 4.67 -10.30 4.85
C LEU A 100 3.38 -9.68 4.31
N LYS A 101 2.55 -9.11 5.20
CA LYS A 101 1.30 -8.45 4.81
C LYS A 101 1.52 -7.14 4.09
N GLU A 102 2.45 -6.32 4.55
CA GLU A 102 2.82 -5.07 3.90
C GLU A 102 3.49 -5.30 2.55
N SER A 103 4.15 -6.46 2.34
CA SER A 103 4.66 -6.84 1.03
C SER A 103 3.55 -7.09 0.01
N ASP A 104 2.35 -7.50 0.47
CA ASP A 104 1.20 -7.74 -0.40
C ASP A 104 0.37 -6.48 -0.67
N THR A 105 0.52 -5.43 0.13
CA THR A 105 -0.13 -4.14 -0.11
C THR A 105 0.72 -3.24 -1.02
N LEU A 106 0.06 -2.45 -1.85
CA LEU A 106 0.76 -1.44 -2.65
C LEU A 106 1.29 -0.35 -1.72
N GLN A 107 2.59 -0.07 -1.81
CA GLN A 107 3.25 1.00 -1.06
C GLN A 107 3.30 2.31 -1.82
N CYS A 108 3.28 2.23 -3.14
CA CYS A 108 3.33 3.40 -4.00
C CYS A 108 2.82 3.05 -5.38
N ILE A 109 2.21 4.04 -6.03
CA ILE A 109 1.96 4.04 -7.47
C ILE A 109 2.64 5.23 -8.12
N LYS A 110 2.99 5.04 -9.41
CA LYS A 110 3.38 6.14 -10.31
C LYS A 110 2.50 6.05 -11.55
N LEU A 111 1.77 7.11 -11.80
CA LEU A 111 0.89 7.25 -12.97
C LEU A 111 1.45 8.32 -13.89
N ASN A 112 1.91 7.91 -15.05
CA ASN A 112 2.31 8.81 -16.12
C ASN A 112 1.14 8.96 -17.08
N ARG A 113 0.68 10.17 -17.28
CA ARG A 113 -0.42 10.52 -18.18
C ARG A 113 0.09 11.37 -19.34
N ASN A 114 -0.04 10.88 -20.55
CA ASN A 114 0.17 11.67 -21.78
C ASN A 114 -1.15 12.40 -22.12
N LEU A 115 -1.11 13.71 -22.32
CA LEU A 115 -2.27 14.55 -22.55
C LEU A 115 -2.53 14.82 -24.04
N LEU A 116 -1.54 14.54 -24.89
CA LEU A 116 -1.60 14.83 -26.31
C LEU A 116 -1.83 13.56 -27.15
N SER A 117 -2.55 13.71 -28.24
CA SER A 117 -2.57 12.71 -29.30
C SER A 117 -1.35 12.84 -30.22
N LYS A 118 -0.99 11.79 -30.92
CA LYS A 118 0.14 11.80 -31.88
C LYS A 118 -0.05 12.80 -33.04
N TRP A 119 -1.27 13.26 -33.28
CA TRP A 119 -1.60 14.21 -34.33
C TRP A 119 -1.59 15.66 -33.86
N HIS A 120 -1.40 15.87 -32.57
CA HIS A 120 -1.36 17.21 -31.99
C HIS A 120 0.07 17.71 -31.90
N TYR A 121 0.32 18.88 -32.47
CA TYR A 121 1.57 19.60 -32.30
C TYR A 121 1.44 20.56 -31.13
N ALA A 122 2.05 20.24 -30.01
CA ALA A 122 1.98 21.06 -28.81
C ALA A 122 2.59 22.43 -29.03
N SER A 123 1.88 23.46 -28.59
CA SER A 123 2.38 24.83 -28.54
C SER A 123 3.39 25.01 -27.40
N VAL A 124 4.25 26.02 -27.53
CA VAL A 124 5.16 26.39 -26.43
C VAL A 124 4.34 26.76 -25.18
N SER A 125 4.76 26.26 -24.03
CA SER A 125 4.08 26.38 -22.71
C SER A 125 2.83 25.52 -22.54
N GLU A 126 2.44 24.72 -23.53
CA GLU A 126 1.34 23.78 -23.40
C GLU A 126 1.72 22.60 -22.51
N GLU A 127 0.83 22.22 -21.60
CA GLU A 127 1.01 21.03 -20.75
C GLU A 127 0.78 19.77 -21.58
N VAL A 128 1.80 18.91 -21.63
CA VAL A 128 1.81 17.73 -22.50
C VAL A 128 1.74 16.41 -21.75
N ALA A 129 2.10 16.41 -20.47
CA ALA A 129 2.02 15.19 -19.63
C ALA A 129 2.00 15.53 -18.14
N GLN A 130 1.50 14.58 -17.36
CA GLN A 130 1.52 14.61 -15.90
C GLN A 130 2.13 13.32 -15.35
N ASN A 131 2.88 13.43 -14.26
CA ASN A 131 3.37 12.30 -13.49
C ASN A 131 2.87 12.44 -12.04
N LEU A 132 1.96 11.57 -11.64
CA LEU A 132 1.38 11.51 -10.30
C LEU A 132 1.99 10.35 -9.52
N THR A 133 2.48 10.61 -8.33
CA THR A 133 2.96 9.59 -7.39
C THR A 133 2.13 9.66 -6.13
N ILE A 134 1.57 8.53 -5.68
CA ILE A 134 0.84 8.39 -4.42
C ILE A 134 1.51 7.29 -3.60
N SER A 135 1.84 7.60 -2.36
CA SER A 135 2.48 6.65 -1.42
C SER A 135 1.56 6.31 -0.26
N ALA A 136 1.63 5.09 0.26
CA ALA A 136 0.83 4.60 1.38
C ALA A 136 0.95 5.45 2.67
N ASN A 137 2.06 6.18 2.82
CA ASN A 137 2.25 7.12 3.93
C ASN A 137 1.50 8.46 3.76
N GLY A 138 0.72 8.63 2.68
CA GLY A 138 -0.06 9.83 2.39
C GLY A 138 0.70 10.92 1.62
N ARG A 139 1.97 10.71 1.26
CA ARG A 139 2.71 11.67 0.44
C ARG A 139 2.29 11.55 -1.01
N VAL A 140 1.99 12.69 -1.63
CA VAL A 140 1.58 12.79 -3.04
C VAL A 140 2.45 13.82 -3.76
N TYR A 141 2.89 13.46 -4.96
CA TYR A 141 3.69 14.33 -5.82
C TYR A 141 3.08 14.39 -7.21
N LEU A 142 2.95 15.60 -7.75
CA LEU A 142 2.51 15.86 -9.11
C LEU A 142 3.58 16.66 -9.86
N THR A 143 4.14 16.09 -10.91
CA THR A 143 5.03 16.79 -11.84
C THR A 143 4.30 16.97 -13.15
N ARG A 144 4.20 18.22 -13.62
CA ARG A 144 3.65 18.59 -14.92
C ARG A 144 4.77 18.79 -15.92
N TYR A 145 4.52 18.44 -17.15
CA TYR A 145 5.48 18.60 -18.23
C TYR A 145 4.89 19.52 -19.30
N ILE A 146 5.69 20.49 -19.72
CA ILE A 146 5.31 21.46 -20.75
C ILE A 146 6.19 21.33 -21.99
N MET A 147 5.64 21.71 -23.12
CA MET A 147 6.40 21.91 -24.34
C MET A 147 7.21 23.21 -24.25
N THR A 148 8.46 23.16 -24.63
CA THR A 148 9.35 24.32 -24.77
C THR A 148 10.01 24.30 -26.15
N ASN A 149 10.70 25.38 -26.51
CA ASN A 149 11.48 25.43 -27.77
C ASN A 149 12.60 24.36 -27.83
N GLU A 150 13.01 23.84 -26.68
CA GLU A 150 14.05 22.81 -26.55
C GLU A 150 13.49 21.40 -26.31
N GLY A 151 12.15 21.23 -26.44
CA GLY A 151 11.44 19.98 -26.19
C GLY A 151 10.67 19.97 -24.85
N VAL A 152 10.26 18.80 -24.40
CA VAL A 152 9.45 18.61 -23.20
C VAL A 152 10.30 18.78 -21.93
N LYS A 153 9.88 19.67 -21.02
CA LYS A 153 10.56 19.91 -19.76
C LYS A 153 9.60 19.80 -18.57
N PRO A 154 10.06 19.27 -17.42
CA PRO A 154 9.26 19.24 -16.20
C PRO A 154 9.16 20.65 -15.59
N LEU A 155 7.99 20.98 -15.08
CA LEU A 155 7.78 22.08 -14.16
C LEU A 155 8.17 21.68 -12.72
N LYS A 156 8.16 22.66 -11.81
CA LYS A 156 8.35 22.39 -10.38
C LYS A 156 7.31 21.35 -9.89
N THR A 157 7.78 20.30 -9.26
CA THR A 157 6.91 19.27 -8.65
C THR A 157 6.10 19.89 -7.52
N GLN A 158 4.79 19.73 -7.60
CA GLN A 158 3.84 20.05 -6.52
C GLN A 158 3.81 18.88 -5.55
N GLN A 159 3.76 19.18 -4.27
CA GLN A 159 3.66 18.19 -3.20
C GLN A 159 2.42 18.46 -2.37
N ALA A 160 1.71 17.38 -2.01
CA ALA A 160 0.60 17.41 -1.08
C ALA A 160 0.70 16.25 -0.10
N SER A 161 -0.08 16.33 0.97
CA SER A 161 -0.25 15.23 1.93
C SER A 161 -1.73 14.98 2.13
N ILE A 162 -2.13 13.72 2.07
CA ILE A 162 -3.45 13.22 2.40
C ILE A 162 -3.34 12.28 3.60
N SER A 163 -4.46 11.90 4.20
CA SER A 163 -4.43 10.92 5.28
C SER A 163 -3.93 9.56 4.78
N LYS A 164 -3.32 8.78 5.67
CA LYS A 164 -2.91 7.39 5.33
C LYS A 164 -4.11 6.52 4.95
N ILE A 165 -5.28 6.80 5.51
CA ILE A 165 -6.53 6.08 5.19
C ILE A 165 -6.90 6.32 3.73
N GLU A 166 -7.01 7.58 3.32
CA GLU A 166 -7.31 7.97 1.94
C GLU A 166 -6.29 7.42 0.94
N ALA A 167 -5.00 7.51 1.28
CA ALA A 167 -3.94 6.95 0.44
C ALA A 167 -4.11 5.44 0.23
N ASN A 168 -4.33 4.69 1.31
CA ASN A 168 -4.51 3.24 1.24
C ASN A 168 -5.81 2.84 0.53
N GLU A 169 -6.88 3.61 0.67
CA GLU A 169 -8.11 3.39 -0.09
C GLU A 169 -7.92 3.56 -1.60
N ILE A 170 -7.12 4.54 -2.02
CA ILE A 170 -6.77 4.72 -3.45
C ILE A 170 -5.90 3.54 -3.92
N LEU A 171 -4.87 3.18 -3.16
CA LEU A 171 -3.96 2.10 -3.51
C LEU A 171 -4.67 0.74 -3.56
N ASP A 172 -5.58 0.47 -2.64
CA ASP A 172 -6.39 -0.75 -2.62
C ASP A 172 -7.34 -0.81 -3.83
N ALA A 173 -8.01 0.30 -4.17
CA ALA A 173 -8.86 0.36 -5.36
C ALA A 173 -8.06 0.13 -6.64
N ILE A 174 -6.83 0.68 -6.73
CA ILE A 174 -5.93 0.46 -7.86
C ILE A 174 -5.42 -0.98 -7.91
N SER A 175 -5.13 -1.60 -6.76
CA SER A 175 -4.64 -2.99 -6.70
C SER A 175 -5.64 -3.99 -7.28
N LYS A 176 -6.94 -3.67 -7.21
CA LYS A 176 -8.06 -4.48 -7.72
C LYS A 176 -8.37 -4.25 -9.19
N LEU A 177 -7.61 -3.38 -9.87
CA LEU A 177 -7.78 -3.18 -11.31
C LEU A 177 -7.36 -4.45 -12.07
N ASP A 178 -8.36 -5.11 -12.64
CA ASP A 178 -8.15 -6.21 -13.58
C ASP A 178 -8.14 -5.66 -15.01
N LEU A 179 -7.01 -5.04 -15.35
CA LEU A 179 -6.76 -4.49 -16.67
C LEU A 179 -5.53 -5.19 -17.29
N GLU A 180 -5.72 -5.66 -18.51
CA GLU A 180 -4.61 -6.07 -19.34
C GLU A 180 -3.91 -4.84 -19.92
N SER A 181 -2.59 -4.91 -20.01
CA SER A 181 -1.80 -3.87 -20.67
C SER A 181 -2.08 -3.88 -22.15
N LYS A 182 -2.33 -2.68 -22.71
CA LYS A 182 -2.50 -2.48 -24.15
C LYS A 182 -1.42 -1.53 -24.64
N GLU A 183 -0.95 -1.76 -25.85
CA GLU A 183 -0.08 -0.80 -26.50
C GLU A 183 -0.80 0.53 -26.69
N VAL A 184 -0.22 1.58 -26.13
CA VAL A 184 -0.82 2.91 -26.14
C VAL A 184 -0.26 3.70 -27.31
N GLU A 185 -1.06 3.94 -28.32
CA GLU A 185 -0.66 4.75 -29.48
C GLU A 185 -0.83 6.27 -29.25
N GLU A 186 -1.81 6.66 -28.42
CA GLU A 186 -2.21 8.07 -28.20
C GLU A 186 -2.66 8.28 -26.75
N ASN A 187 -2.79 9.52 -26.30
CA ASN A 187 -3.48 9.99 -25.06
C ASN A 187 -3.65 8.94 -23.96
N GLY A 188 -2.64 8.17 -23.70
CA GLY A 188 -2.73 7.06 -22.79
C GLY A 188 -2.12 7.35 -21.43
N TRP A 189 -2.17 6.35 -20.58
CA TRP A 189 -1.51 6.38 -19.30
C TRP A 189 -0.71 5.08 -19.05
N GLN A 190 0.35 5.24 -18.29
CA GLN A 190 1.14 4.14 -17.77
C GLN A 190 1.08 4.16 -16.25
N LEU A 191 0.61 3.08 -15.65
CA LEU A 191 0.53 2.90 -14.20
C LEU A 191 1.58 1.90 -13.76
N LYS A 192 2.47 2.32 -12.86
CA LYS A 192 3.46 1.47 -12.21
C LYS A 192 3.07 1.27 -10.75
N MET A 193 2.96 0.01 -10.33
CA MET A 193 2.59 -0.38 -8.97
C MET A 193 3.81 -0.94 -8.25
N TYR A 194 4.03 -0.48 -7.02
CA TYR A 194 5.17 -0.88 -6.20
C TYR A 194 4.71 -1.46 -4.88
N LYS A 195 5.31 -2.57 -4.47
CA LYS A 195 5.18 -3.16 -3.12
C LYS A 195 6.47 -2.97 -2.34
N SER A 196 6.38 -3.02 -1.00
CA SER A 196 7.57 -3.01 -0.16
C SER A 196 8.28 -4.36 -0.25
N ASN A 197 9.60 -4.30 -0.36
CA ASN A 197 10.46 -5.46 -0.22
C ASN A 197 11.68 -5.04 0.61
N CYS A 198 11.73 -5.45 1.87
CA CYS A 198 12.81 -5.10 2.81
C CYS A 198 13.10 -3.59 2.85
N GLY A 199 12.04 -2.77 2.97
CA GLY A 199 12.15 -1.29 3.03
C GLY A 199 12.43 -0.59 1.70
N LYS A 200 12.49 -1.33 0.60
CA LYS A 200 12.64 -0.79 -0.76
C LYS A 200 11.38 -1.01 -1.58
N ASN A 201 11.04 -0.03 -2.41
CA ASN A 201 9.91 -0.17 -3.33
C ASN A 201 10.32 -1.06 -4.52
N ARG A 202 9.69 -2.23 -4.66
CA ARG A 202 9.84 -3.13 -5.80
C ARG A 202 8.68 -2.93 -6.77
N LEU A 203 8.97 -2.68 -8.04
CA LEU A 203 7.98 -2.68 -9.11
C LEU A 203 7.39 -4.09 -9.26
N VAL A 204 6.05 -4.19 -9.17
CA VAL A 204 5.33 -5.49 -9.25
C VAL A 204 4.44 -5.60 -10.47
N LYS A 205 3.90 -4.49 -10.96
CA LYS A 205 3.05 -4.47 -12.16
C LYS A 205 3.21 -3.13 -12.90
N THR A 206 3.20 -3.20 -14.21
CA THR A 206 3.03 -2.05 -15.09
C THR A 206 1.82 -2.31 -15.96
N ILE A 207 0.92 -1.33 -16.06
CA ILE A 207 -0.25 -1.35 -16.93
C ILE A 207 -0.17 -0.12 -17.82
N GLU A 208 -0.33 -0.31 -19.11
CA GLU A 208 -0.48 0.76 -20.10
C GLU A 208 -1.86 0.67 -20.72
N HIS A 209 -2.51 1.78 -20.90
CA HIS A 209 -3.88 1.80 -21.43
C HIS A 209 -4.23 3.17 -22.03
N ASP A 210 -5.20 3.15 -22.95
CA ASP A 210 -5.81 4.36 -23.48
C ASP A 210 -6.49 5.17 -22.38
N ALA A 211 -6.85 6.43 -22.70
CA ALA A 211 -7.52 7.36 -21.81
C ALA A 211 -8.94 6.89 -21.41
N LYS A 212 -9.04 5.82 -20.66
CA LYS A 212 -10.27 5.32 -20.06
C LYS A 212 -10.23 5.46 -18.56
N ASN A 213 -11.35 5.93 -18.00
CA ASN A 213 -11.54 6.00 -16.56
C ASN A 213 -11.92 4.62 -16.00
N PRO A 214 -11.02 3.90 -15.33
CA PRO A 214 -11.35 2.59 -14.78
C PRO A 214 -12.23 2.76 -13.53
N ASN A 215 -13.44 2.22 -13.56
CA ASN A 215 -14.32 2.08 -12.38
C ASN A 215 -14.57 3.36 -11.57
N GLY A 216 -14.61 4.54 -12.20
CA GLY A 216 -14.82 5.81 -11.50
C GLY A 216 -13.63 6.30 -10.66
N LEU A 217 -12.45 5.73 -10.84
CA LEU A 217 -11.24 6.10 -10.08
C LEU A 217 -10.80 7.54 -10.31
N ASN A 218 -11.05 8.11 -11.50
CA ASN A 218 -10.74 9.50 -11.77
C ASN A 218 -11.38 10.45 -10.76
N GLU A 219 -12.70 10.34 -10.62
CA GLU A 219 -13.51 11.20 -9.77
C GLU A 219 -13.10 11.03 -8.32
N ARG A 220 -12.89 9.78 -7.89
CA ARG A 220 -12.45 9.46 -6.54
C ARG A 220 -11.08 10.07 -6.23
N ILE A 221 -10.09 9.91 -7.11
CA ILE A 221 -8.75 10.46 -6.89
C ILE A 221 -8.79 11.98 -6.90
N ARG A 222 -9.55 12.60 -7.84
CA ARG A 222 -9.69 14.05 -7.92
C ARG A 222 -10.40 14.66 -6.71
N SER A 223 -11.35 13.96 -6.10
CA SER A 223 -12.05 14.46 -4.91
C SER A 223 -11.17 14.48 -3.66
N ILE A 224 -10.11 13.65 -3.64
CA ILE A 224 -9.19 13.51 -2.49
C ILE A 224 -7.96 14.41 -2.67
N LEU A 225 -7.41 14.49 -3.89
CA LEU A 225 -6.16 15.21 -4.15
C LEU A 225 -6.38 16.70 -4.38
N PRO A 226 -5.64 17.58 -3.68
CA PRO A 226 -5.82 19.02 -3.76
C PRO A 226 -5.06 19.65 -4.94
N PHE A 227 -5.10 19.00 -6.11
CA PHE A 227 -4.46 19.52 -7.33
C PHE A 227 -5.49 19.95 -8.34
N GLU A 228 -5.43 21.22 -8.73
CA GLU A 228 -6.22 21.72 -9.86
C GLU A 228 -5.74 21.11 -11.18
N HIS A 229 -6.62 20.96 -12.14
CA HIS A 229 -6.33 20.42 -13.48
C HIS A 229 -5.57 19.10 -13.46
N LEU A 230 -5.96 18.19 -12.56
CA LEU A 230 -5.39 16.87 -12.46
C LEU A 230 -6.01 15.91 -13.49
N PHE A 231 -5.20 15.42 -14.43
CA PHE A 231 -5.56 14.36 -15.36
C PHE A 231 -5.04 13.02 -14.82
N VAL A 232 -5.97 12.11 -14.50
CA VAL A 232 -5.61 10.79 -13.96
C VAL A 232 -5.66 9.74 -15.09
N PHE A 233 -6.75 9.01 -15.20
CA PHE A 233 -6.88 7.91 -16.17
C PHE A 233 -7.67 8.31 -17.42
N GLY A 234 -8.63 9.20 -17.32
CA GLY A 234 -9.57 9.53 -18.40
C GLY A 234 -9.60 10.99 -18.78
N GLY A 235 -10.23 11.26 -19.92
CA GLY A 235 -10.36 12.58 -20.49
C GLY A 235 -9.15 12.98 -21.36
N SER A 236 -9.41 13.72 -22.42
CA SER A 236 -8.39 14.42 -23.19
C SER A 236 -8.31 15.86 -22.73
N TYR A 237 -7.18 16.52 -22.94
CA TYR A 237 -7.00 17.96 -22.70
C TYR A 237 -8.13 18.77 -23.36
N TYR A 238 -8.50 18.43 -24.60
CA TYR A 238 -9.58 19.09 -25.35
C TYR A 238 -11.00 18.84 -24.84
N SER A 239 -11.27 17.74 -24.19
CA SER A 239 -12.60 17.48 -23.61
C SER A 239 -12.86 18.35 -22.38
N TRP A 240 -11.82 18.86 -21.76
CA TRP A 240 -11.87 19.76 -20.61
C TRP A 240 -12.14 21.20 -21.04
N GLU A 241 -11.43 21.73 -22.05
CA GLU A 241 -11.66 23.07 -22.56
C GLU A 241 -13.13 23.26 -23.04
N LYS A 242 -13.69 22.25 -23.70
CA LYS A 242 -15.12 22.29 -24.12
C LYS A 242 -16.12 22.29 -22.96
N SER A 243 -15.73 21.85 -21.75
CA SER A 243 -16.61 21.93 -20.60
C SER A 243 -16.61 23.30 -19.91
N TRP A 244 -15.53 24.07 -20.08
CA TRP A 244 -15.44 25.44 -19.55
C TRP A 244 -16.19 26.49 -20.40
N GLU A 245 -16.29 26.24 -21.70
CA GLU A 245 -17.09 27.12 -22.59
C GLU A 245 -18.61 27.00 -22.37
N LYS A 246 -19.05 26.06 -21.53
CA LYS A 246 -20.47 25.81 -21.21
C LYS A 246 -20.89 26.24 -19.81
N MET A 247 -19.99 26.82 -19.01
CA MET A 247 -20.28 27.50 -17.75
C MET A 247 -20.17 29.01 -17.89
#